data_057eeccae5d8a4be889e107fb2b67b3a
#
_entry.id   057eeccae5d8a4be889e107fb2b67b3a
#
_cell.length_a   1.000
_cell.length_b   1.000
_cell.length_c   1.000
_cell.angle_alpha   90.00
_cell.angle_beta   90.00
_cell.angle_gamma   90.00
#
_symmetry.space_group_name_H-M   'P 1'
#
loop_
_entity.id
_entity.type
_entity.pdbx_description
1 polymer ?
#
loop_
_entity_poly.entity_id
_entity_poly.type
_entity_poly.pdbx_seq_one_letter_code
_entity_poly.pdbx_strand_id
1 'polypeptide(L)'
;MRMTSSLNEGGTAVFRPSDKELVFYLDSGGKAMKTYLVKQKFRLGGERFDIKDDRGNVDYQVEGSFFQIPKSFTIYDAQGQTVSQISKIFLTFLPRFEIKLSDGTSFYIRKKLTFFRDKYECDNLGLRIEGNIWDLNFKLLDDRDQVVAEITKELFHLTSTYQVSVYDEAYSDLVISLCVAIDYVEMLESSS
;
A
#
# COMPACT_ATOMS: atom_id res chain seq x y z
N MET A 1 1.82 19.41 35.54
CA MET A 1 3.13 19.55 34.88
C MET A 1 2.85 20.27 33.55
N ARG A 2 3.31 21.49 33.40
CA ARG A 2 2.99 22.34 32.23
C ARG A 2 3.89 21.95 31.07
N MET A 3 3.30 21.62 29.94
CA MET A 3 4.02 21.44 28.67
C MET A 3 4.13 22.80 27.98
N THR A 4 5.35 23.23 27.68
CA THR A 4 5.64 24.37 26.82
C THR A 4 5.99 23.83 25.43
N SER A 5 5.14 24.08 24.44
CA SER A 5 5.47 23.88 23.05
C SER A 5 6.14 25.13 22.51
N SER A 6 7.35 25.02 22.00
CA SER A 6 8.00 26.05 21.19
C SER A 6 7.82 25.68 19.72
N LEU A 7 7.10 26.51 18.99
CA LEU A 7 7.03 26.44 17.52
C LEU A 7 8.21 27.20 16.94
N ASN A 8 8.96 26.57 16.05
CA ASN A 8 9.89 27.27 15.17
C ASN A 8 9.18 27.69 13.89
N GLU A 9 9.51 28.87 13.41
CA GLU A 9 8.99 29.44 12.16
C GLU A 9 9.46 28.61 10.96
N GLY A 10 8.70 27.61 10.58
CA GLY A 10 9.02 26.71 9.48
C GLY A 10 8.29 25.38 9.51
N GLY A 11 7.45 25.15 10.51
CA GLY A 11 6.47 24.04 10.51
C GLY A 11 7.04 22.63 10.52
N THR A 12 8.30 22.41 10.90
CA THR A 12 8.87 21.06 11.01
C THR A 12 8.96 20.67 12.49
N ALA A 13 8.14 19.72 12.92
CA ALA A 13 8.23 19.12 14.23
C ALA A 13 9.26 17.98 14.20
N VAL A 14 10.29 18.05 15.06
CA VAL A 14 11.28 16.99 15.26
C VAL A 14 10.82 16.10 16.40
N PHE A 15 10.65 14.81 16.13
CA PHE A 15 10.14 13.81 17.06
C PHE A 15 11.27 13.12 17.84
N ARG A 16 11.06 12.85 19.13
CA ARG A 16 11.91 11.99 19.96
C ARG A 16 11.23 10.63 20.21
N PRO A 17 11.95 9.50 20.21
CA PRO A 17 11.39 8.14 20.15
C PRO A 17 10.68 7.63 21.40
N SER A 18 10.37 8.43 22.39
CA SER A 18 9.83 7.96 23.68
C SER A 18 8.34 8.12 23.89
N ASP A 19 7.63 8.77 22.97
CA ASP A 19 6.23 9.10 23.19
C ASP A 19 5.34 8.33 22.20
N LYS A 20 4.53 7.42 22.75
CA LYS A 20 3.53 6.61 22.03
C LYS A 20 2.29 7.42 21.63
N GLU A 21 2.43 8.66 21.23
CA GLU A 21 1.31 9.47 20.74
C GLU A 21 1.42 9.62 19.22
N LEU A 22 0.35 9.20 18.56
CA LEU A 22 0.13 9.41 17.13
C LEU A 22 0.10 10.89 16.81
N VAL A 23 0.98 11.33 15.95
CA VAL A 23 1.01 12.71 15.45
C VAL A 23 0.23 12.76 14.13
N PHE A 24 -0.85 13.54 14.13
CA PHE A 24 -1.55 13.90 12.90
C PHE A 24 -0.73 14.95 12.16
N TYR A 25 -0.28 14.63 10.95
CA TYR A 25 0.22 15.63 10.03
C TYR A 25 -0.95 16.21 9.24
N LEU A 26 -1.26 17.47 9.48
CA LEU A 26 -2.05 18.25 8.54
C LEU A 26 -1.07 18.78 7.48
N ASP A 27 -1.31 18.43 6.22
CA ASP A 27 -0.68 19.09 5.09
C ASP A 27 -1.03 20.58 5.14
N SER A 28 -0.13 21.42 4.66
CA SER A 28 -0.28 22.87 4.57
C SER A 28 -1.53 23.35 3.79
N GLY A 29 -2.31 22.42 3.24
CA GLY A 29 -3.58 22.63 2.56
C GLY A 29 -4.84 22.22 3.33
N GLY A 30 -4.72 21.71 4.57
CA GLY A 30 -5.88 21.28 5.38
C GLY A 30 -6.52 19.96 4.93
N LYS A 31 -5.86 19.18 4.08
CA LYS A 31 -6.30 17.86 3.63
C LYS A 31 -6.00 16.83 4.72
N ALA A 32 -7.03 16.12 5.18
CA ALA A 32 -6.85 15.05 6.16
C ALA A 32 -6.06 13.89 5.52
N MET A 33 -4.95 13.52 6.15
CA MET A 33 -4.17 12.35 5.76
C MET A 33 -4.79 11.09 6.37
N LYS A 34 -5.04 10.07 5.56
CA LYS A 34 -5.34 8.73 6.03
C LYS A 34 -4.07 7.90 6.12
N THR A 35 -3.87 7.22 7.24
CA THR A 35 -2.73 6.34 7.46
C THR A 35 -3.22 4.93 7.78
N TYR A 36 -2.62 3.94 7.11
CA TYR A 36 -2.93 2.54 7.30
C TYR A 36 -1.67 1.79 7.76
N LEU A 37 -1.85 0.84 8.66
CA LEU A 37 -0.83 -0.12 9.07
C LEU A 37 -1.13 -1.47 8.44
N VAL A 38 -0.34 -1.85 7.44
CA VAL A 38 -0.53 -3.10 6.72
C VAL A 38 0.47 -4.13 7.21
N LYS A 39 -0.03 -5.24 7.74
CA LYS A 39 0.80 -6.39 8.13
C LYS A 39 0.91 -7.34 6.95
N GLN A 40 2.13 -7.67 6.53
CA GLN A 40 2.39 -8.67 5.49
C GLN A 40 1.93 -10.06 5.96
N LYS A 41 0.66 -10.36 5.79
CA LYS A 41 0.06 -11.63 6.26
C LYS A 41 0.08 -12.75 5.23
N PHE A 42 0.34 -12.46 3.96
CA PHE A 42 0.45 -13.51 2.93
C PHE A 42 1.50 -14.57 3.27
N ARG A 43 2.58 -14.20 3.96
CA ARG A 43 3.62 -15.13 4.43
C ARG A 43 3.11 -16.13 5.48
N LEU A 44 1.98 -15.85 6.13
CA LEU A 44 1.41 -16.68 7.20
C LEU A 44 0.28 -17.59 6.73
N GLY A 45 0.00 -17.66 5.41
CA GLY A 45 -1.03 -18.54 4.84
C GLY A 45 -2.47 -18.14 5.17
N GLY A 46 -2.72 -16.88 5.54
CA GLY A 46 -4.07 -16.39 5.85
C GLY A 46 -4.87 -16.11 4.58
N GLU A 47 -6.08 -16.71 4.49
CA GLU A 47 -7.04 -16.46 3.39
C GLU A 47 -7.74 -15.12 3.51
N ARG A 48 -7.71 -14.52 4.69
CA ARG A 48 -8.39 -13.28 5.02
C ARG A 48 -7.58 -12.45 5.99
N PHE A 49 -7.48 -11.14 5.74
CA PHE A 49 -6.89 -10.20 6.69
C PHE A 49 -7.51 -8.80 6.57
N ASP A 50 -7.41 -8.06 7.67
CA ASP A 50 -7.91 -6.70 7.76
C ASP A 50 -6.76 -5.71 7.59
N ILE A 51 -7.05 -4.60 6.90
CA ILE A 51 -6.22 -3.40 6.86
C ILE A 51 -6.91 -2.36 7.73
N LYS A 52 -6.16 -1.84 8.69
CA LYS A 52 -6.69 -0.94 9.71
C LYS A 52 -6.12 0.46 9.53
N ASP A 53 -6.95 1.45 9.83
CA ASP A 53 -6.51 2.82 9.98
C ASP A 53 -5.60 2.99 11.21
N ASP A 54 -5.06 4.18 11.40
CA ASP A 54 -4.22 4.56 12.54
C ASP A 54 -4.95 4.50 13.88
N ARG A 55 -6.29 4.51 13.89
CA ARG A 55 -7.15 4.39 15.07
C ARG A 55 -7.50 2.94 15.40
N GLY A 56 -7.10 2.00 14.52
CA GLY A 56 -7.38 0.58 14.67
C GLY A 56 -8.73 0.13 14.10
N ASN A 57 -9.46 1.00 13.40
CA ASN A 57 -10.68 0.61 12.71
C ASN A 57 -10.33 -0.17 11.44
N VAL A 58 -11.17 -1.14 11.09
CA VAL A 58 -11.02 -1.89 9.84
C VAL A 58 -11.61 -1.07 8.70
N ASP A 59 -10.77 -0.59 7.80
CA ASP A 59 -11.19 0.14 6.59
C ASP A 59 -11.26 -0.79 5.38
N TYR A 60 -10.39 -1.81 5.33
CA TYR A 60 -10.42 -2.79 4.24
C TYR A 60 -10.28 -4.21 4.75
N GLN A 61 -10.89 -5.14 4.03
CA GLN A 61 -10.76 -6.58 4.21
C GLN A 61 -10.25 -7.20 2.92
N VAL A 62 -9.24 -8.06 3.02
CA VAL A 62 -8.67 -8.79 1.89
C VAL A 62 -9.03 -10.25 2.01
N GLU A 63 -9.64 -10.81 0.98
CA GLU A 63 -9.97 -12.24 0.89
C GLU A 63 -9.26 -12.87 -0.31
N GLY A 64 -8.59 -13.99 -0.08
CA GLY A 64 -7.89 -14.75 -1.11
C GLY A 64 -8.61 -16.04 -1.47
N SER A 65 -8.59 -16.41 -2.74
CA SER A 65 -9.09 -17.69 -3.23
C SER A 65 -7.95 -18.71 -3.34
N PHE A 66 -7.58 -19.36 -2.20
CA PHE A 66 -6.43 -20.28 -2.20
C PHE A 66 -6.69 -21.60 -2.94
N PHE A 67 -7.95 -22.00 -3.07
CA PHE A 67 -8.34 -23.25 -3.74
C PHE A 67 -8.72 -23.07 -5.21
N GLN A 68 -8.73 -21.83 -5.71
CA GLN A 68 -9.02 -21.55 -7.11
C GLN A 68 -7.73 -21.37 -7.92
N ILE A 69 -7.72 -21.84 -9.14
CA ILE A 69 -6.68 -21.57 -10.13
C ILE A 69 -7.34 -20.79 -11.25
N PRO A 70 -7.00 -19.51 -11.45
CA PRO A 70 -5.96 -18.70 -10.80
C PRO A 70 -6.29 -18.30 -9.35
N LYS A 71 -5.27 -18.19 -8.53
CA LYS A 71 -5.41 -17.51 -7.24
C LYS A 71 -5.76 -16.05 -7.50
N SER A 72 -6.78 -15.57 -6.82
CA SER A 72 -7.21 -14.17 -6.87
C SER A 72 -7.44 -13.63 -5.48
N PHE A 73 -7.40 -12.31 -5.35
CA PHE A 73 -7.73 -11.62 -4.12
C PHE A 73 -8.82 -10.60 -4.41
N THR A 74 -9.75 -10.48 -3.48
CA THR A 74 -10.76 -9.44 -3.52
C THR A 74 -10.56 -8.55 -2.29
N ILE A 75 -10.58 -7.25 -2.51
CA ILE A 75 -10.51 -6.25 -1.45
C ILE A 75 -11.91 -5.67 -1.29
N TYR A 76 -12.37 -5.60 -0.06
CA TYR A 76 -13.64 -5.01 0.33
C TYR A 76 -13.40 -3.82 1.23
N ASP A 77 -14.28 -2.83 1.17
CA ASP A 77 -14.32 -1.72 2.13
C ASP A 77 -14.96 -2.13 3.47
N ALA A 78 -15.04 -1.19 4.41
CA ALA A 78 -15.66 -1.40 5.71
C ALA A 78 -17.16 -1.73 5.64
N GLN A 79 -17.82 -1.43 4.52
CA GLN A 79 -19.22 -1.74 4.25
C GLN A 79 -19.41 -3.09 3.56
N GLY A 80 -18.32 -3.80 3.24
CA GLY A 80 -18.33 -5.07 2.54
C GLY A 80 -18.55 -4.94 1.03
N GLN A 81 -18.40 -3.73 0.45
CA GLN A 81 -18.45 -3.52 -0.97
C GLN A 81 -17.10 -3.85 -1.61
N THR A 82 -17.13 -4.44 -2.80
CA THR A 82 -15.89 -4.75 -3.51
C THR A 82 -15.19 -3.46 -3.96
N VAL A 83 -13.95 -3.29 -3.51
CA VAL A 83 -13.06 -2.20 -3.91
C VAL A 83 -12.24 -2.58 -5.13
N SER A 84 -11.64 -3.77 -5.10
CA SER A 84 -10.84 -4.25 -6.23
C SER A 84 -10.70 -5.78 -6.24
N GLN A 85 -10.28 -6.27 -7.40
CA GLN A 85 -9.89 -7.67 -7.60
C GLN A 85 -8.48 -7.73 -8.17
N ILE A 86 -7.66 -8.61 -7.59
CA ILE A 86 -6.28 -8.86 -8.01
C ILE A 86 -6.20 -10.29 -8.52
N SER A 87 -5.73 -10.48 -9.75
CA SER A 87 -5.62 -11.79 -10.36
C SER A 87 -4.32 -11.94 -11.15
N LYS A 88 -3.76 -13.17 -11.13
CA LYS A 88 -2.63 -13.51 -12.00
C LYS A 88 -3.16 -13.87 -13.39
N ILE A 89 -2.60 -13.23 -14.41
CA ILE A 89 -2.95 -13.55 -15.80
C ILE A 89 -2.18 -14.79 -16.23
N PHE A 90 -2.90 -15.79 -16.74
CA PHE A 90 -2.33 -17.03 -17.26
C PHE A 90 -1.83 -16.89 -18.70
N LEU A 91 -1.00 -17.86 -19.10
CA LEU A 91 -0.46 -17.98 -20.46
C LEU A 91 0.38 -16.76 -20.88
N THR A 92 0.94 -16.04 -19.91
CA THR A 92 1.93 -15.02 -20.18
C THR A 92 3.33 -15.63 -20.01
N PHE A 93 4.26 -15.27 -20.88
CA PHE A 93 5.64 -15.75 -20.82
C PHE A 93 6.34 -15.31 -19.50
N LEU A 94 5.98 -14.15 -18.99
CA LEU A 94 6.41 -13.65 -17.69
C LEU A 94 5.18 -13.41 -16.79
N PRO A 95 5.33 -13.55 -15.46
CA PRO A 95 4.25 -13.27 -14.53
C PRO A 95 3.67 -11.87 -14.74
N ARG A 96 2.35 -11.81 -14.88
CA ARG A 96 1.59 -10.57 -14.99
C ARG A 96 0.37 -10.65 -14.09
N PHE A 97 0.10 -9.56 -13.39
CA PHE A 97 -1.04 -9.43 -12.48
C PHE A 97 -1.91 -8.27 -12.96
N GLU A 98 -3.20 -8.50 -12.97
CA GLU A 98 -4.21 -7.47 -13.21
C GLU A 98 -4.84 -7.06 -11.89
N ILE A 99 -4.94 -5.78 -11.68
CA ILE A 99 -5.66 -5.17 -10.58
C ILE A 99 -6.81 -4.37 -11.20
N LYS A 100 -8.04 -4.78 -10.92
CA LYS A 100 -9.25 -4.16 -11.42
C LYS A 100 -10.00 -3.51 -10.28
N LEU A 101 -10.16 -2.20 -10.32
CA LEU A 101 -10.93 -1.42 -9.35
C LEU A 101 -12.44 -1.49 -9.67
N SER A 102 -13.26 -1.21 -8.68
CA SER A 102 -14.72 -1.22 -8.79
C SER A 102 -15.27 -0.15 -9.74
N ASP A 103 -14.54 0.95 -9.93
CA ASP A 103 -14.87 2.01 -10.89
C ASP A 103 -14.58 1.64 -12.35
N GLY A 104 -14.03 0.43 -12.60
CA GLY A 104 -13.64 -0.06 -13.91
C GLY A 104 -12.21 0.27 -14.32
N THR A 105 -11.47 1.05 -13.53
CA THR A 105 -10.04 1.29 -13.74
C THR A 105 -9.25 -0.02 -13.59
N SER A 106 -8.27 -0.26 -14.46
CA SER A 106 -7.38 -1.41 -14.35
C SER A 106 -5.94 -0.99 -14.55
N PHE A 107 -5.06 -1.53 -13.71
CA PHE A 107 -3.62 -1.42 -13.88
C PHE A 107 -2.96 -2.80 -13.74
N TYR A 108 -1.69 -2.89 -14.13
CA TYR A 108 -0.99 -4.17 -14.20
C TYR A 108 0.35 -4.09 -13.52
N ILE A 109 0.71 -5.19 -12.85
CA ILE A 109 2.08 -5.44 -12.39
C ILE A 109 2.63 -6.57 -13.27
N ARG A 110 3.75 -6.32 -13.95
CA ARG A 110 4.38 -7.32 -14.81
C ARG A 110 5.86 -7.49 -14.48
N LYS A 111 6.34 -8.74 -14.52
CA LYS A 111 7.75 -9.06 -14.42
C LYS A 111 8.47 -8.66 -15.70
N LYS A 112 9.68 -8.09 -15.54
CA LYS A 112 10.56 -7.71 -16.65
C LYS A 112 11.87 -8.49 -16.54
N LEU A 113 12.28 -9.11 -17.62
CA LEU A 113 13.59 -9.76 -17.69
C LEU A 113 14.70 -8.70 -17.66
N THR A 114 15.60 -8.82 -16.69
CA THR A 114 16.83 -8.04 -16.64
C THR A 114 18.01 -8.95 -16.34
N PHE A 115 19.22 -8.56 -16.77
CA PHE A 115 20.42 -9.39 -16.63
C PHE A 115 20.91 -9.58 -15.19
N PHE A 116 20.49 -8.72 -14.25
CA PHE A 116 21.06 -8.69 -12.90
C PHE A 116 20.06 -8.86 -11.76
N ARG A 117 18.79 -8.51 -11.94
CA ARG A 117 17.71 -8.67 -10.94
C ARG A 117 16.37 -8.70 -11.65
N ASP A 118 15.46 -9.51 -11.11
CA ASP A 118 14.07 -9.44 -11.52
C ASP A 118 13.50 -8.05 -11.20
N LYS A 119 12.90 -7.42 -12.19
CA LYS A 119 12.21 -6.15 -12.04
C LYS A 119 10.75 -6.33 -12.40
N TYR A 120 9.92 -5.57 -11.73
CA TYR A 120 8.51 -5.47 -12.05
C TYR A 120 8.18 -4.03 -12.40
N GLU A 121 7.23 -3.83 -13.29
CA GLU A 121 6.74 -2.53 -13.70
C GLU A 121 5.23 -2.47 -13.50
N CYS A 122 4.73 -1.29 -13.15
CA CYS A 122 3.31 -1.00 -13.10
C CYS A 122 2.91 -0.28 -14.38
N ASP A 123 2.00 -0.89 -15.14
CA ASP A 123 1.43 -0.32 -16.35
C ASP A 123 0.03 0.22 -16.07
N ASN A 124 -0.34 1.34 -16.65
CA ASN A 124 -1.65 1.99 -16.54
C ASN A 124 -2.05 2.41 -15.11
N LEU A 125 -1.09 2.65 -14.24
CA LEU A 125 -1.37 3.06 -12.86
C LEU A 125 -1.99 4.46 -12.78
N GLY A 126 -1.72 5.32 -13.77
CA GLY A 126 -2.15 6.71 -13.75
C GLY A 126 -1.36 7.61 -12.79
N LEU A 127 -0.39 7.04 -12.08
CA LEU A 127 0.48 7.72 -11.12
C LEU A 127 1.93 7.41 -11.42
N ARG A 128 2.81 8.35 -11.11
CA ARG A 128 4.26 8.15 -11.18
C ARG A 128 4.77 7.58 -9.85
N ILE A 129 5.65 6.59 -9.93
CA ILE A 129 6.28 5.97 -8.78
C ILE A 129 7.68 6.52 -8.61
N GLU A 130 8.01 7.02 -7.42
CA GLU A 130 9.36 7.39 -7.00
C GLU A 130 9.80 6.55 -5.82
N GLY A 131 10.96 5.89 -5.92
CA GLY A 131 11.51 5.02 -4.89
C GLY A 131 11.49 3.56 -5.29
N ASN A 132 11.52 2.67 -4.28
CA ASN A 132 11.60 1.23 -4.47
C ASN A 132 10.32 0.54 -4.00
N ILE A 133 9.50 0.10 -4.95
CA ILE A 133 8.22 -0.56 -4.67
C ILE A 133 8.42 -1.93 -3.99
N TRP A 134 9.55 -2.60 -4.23
CA TRP A 134 9.83 -3.93 -3.70
C TRP A 134 10.36 -3.90 -2.26
N ASP A 135 10.93 -2.79 -1.86
CA ASP A 135 11.32 -2.57 -0.47
C ASP A 135 10.19 -1.88 0.33
N LEU A 136 9.02 -1.66 -0.30
CA LEU A 136 7.90 -0.92 0.28
C LEU A 136 8.35 0.45 0.81
N ASN A 137 9.15 1.14 0.01
CA ASN A 137 9.68 2.47 0.31
C ASN A 137 9.60 3.34 -0.94
N PHE A 138 8.44 3.91 -1.19
CA PHE A 138 8.17 4.68 -2.40
C PHE A 138 7.06 5.71 -2.18
N LYS A 139 6.99 6.66 -3.11
CA LYS A 139 5.93 7.66 -3.21
C LYS A 139 5.16 7.49 -4.51
N LEU A 140 3.90 7.87 -4.47
CA LEU A 140 3.03 7.99 -5.64
C LEU A 140 2.74 9.47 -5.88
N LEU A 141 2.93 9.90 -7.11
CA LEU A 141 2.74 11.28 -7.53
C LEU A 141 1.72 11.33 -8.66
N ASP A 142 0.89 12.35 -8.64
CA ASP A 142 -0.07 12.64 -9.72
C ASP A 142 0.62 13.30 -10.94
N ASP A 143 -0.16 13.69 -11.93
CA ASP A 143 0.28 14.37 -13.16
C ASP A 143 0.80 15.80 -12.91
N ARG A 144 0.60 16.35 -11.72
CA ARG A 144 1.09 17.66 -11.27
C ARG A 144 2.28 17.56 -10.34
N ASP A 145 2.90 16.39 -10.25
CA ASP A 145 4.01 16.10 -9.33
C ASP A 145 3.65 16.26 -7.83
N GLN A 146 2.36 16.20 -7.49
CA GLN A 146 1.93 16.21 -6.08
C GLN A 146 1.99 14.79 -5.53
N VAL A 147 2.56 14.64 -4.34
CA VAL A 147 2.57 13.35 -3.64
C VAL A 147 1.16 13.05 -3.15
N VAL A 148 0.55 11.99 -3.68
CA VAL A 148 -0.79 11.52 -3.30
C VAL A 148 -0.73 10.41 -2.26
N ALA A 149 0.37 9.66 -2.22
CA ALA A 149 0.60 8.67 -1.18
C ALA A 149 2.10 8.39 -0.95
N GLU A 150 2.44 7.93 0.24
CA GLU A 150 3.78 7.47 0.61
C GLU A 150 3.68 6.13 1.35
N ILE A 151 4.50 5.19 0.94
CA ILE A 151 4.61 3.86 1.53
C ILE A 151 5.99 3.73 2.15
N THR A 152 6.04 3.39 3.44
CA THR A 152 7.29 3.27 4.20
C THR A 152 7.29 1.99 5.00
N LYS A 153 8.34 1.18 4.83
CA LYS A 153 8.54 -0.02 5.63
C LYS A 153 9.09 0.37 7.00
N GLU A 154 8.39 -0.03 8.05
CA GLU A 154 8.90 0.16 9.42
C GLU A 154 10.03 -0.81 9.71
N LEU A 155 11.25 -0.29 9.91
CA LEU A 155 12.47 -1.07 10.15
C LEU A 155 12.58 -1.63 11.59
N PHE A 156 11.68 -1.26 12.51
CA PHE A 156 11.88 -1.49 13.95
C PHE A 156 10.97 -2.53 14.60
N HIS A 157 10.10 -3.20 13.83
CA HIS A 157 9.25 -4.23 14.40
C HIS A 157 9.56 -5.61 13.85
N LEU A 158 9.58 -6.61 14.75
CA LEU A 158 9.75 -8.05 14.43
C LEU A 158 8.65 -8.61 13.51
N THR A 159 7.64 -7.82 13.20
CA THR A 159 6.58 -8.14 12.25
C THR A 159 6.78 -7.32 10.98
N SER A 160 6.77 -7.97 9.82
CA SER A 160 6.78 -7.33 8.50
C SER A 160 5.54 -6.43 8.37
N THR A 161 5.65 -5.18 8.83
CA THR A 161 4.58 -4.17 8.78
C THR A 161 5.11 -2.98 8.00
N TYR A 162 4.26 -2.38 7.19
CA TYR A 162 4.56 -1.12 6.51
C TYR A 162 3.42 -0.13 6.71
N GLN A 163 3.76 1.13 6.68
CA GLN A 163 2.83 2.23 6.76
C GLN A 163 2.47 2.71 5.36
N VAL A 164 1.20 2.96 5.13
CA VAL A 164 0.66 3.58 3.93
C VAL A 164 0.01 4.88 4.34
N SER A 165 0.59 6.01 3.93
CA SER A 165 0.06 7.35 4.15
C SER A 165 -0.57 7.86 2.87
N VAL A 166 -1.87 8.12 2.88
CA VAL A 166 -2.62 8.62 1.72
C VAL A 166 -2.97 10.08 1.96
N TYR A 167 -2.45 10.97 1.13
CA TYR A 167 -2.66 12.43 1.22
C TYR A 167 -3.89 12.89 0.45
N ASP A 168 -4.33 12.10 -0.55
CA ASP A 168 -5.58 12.32 -1.29
C ASP A 168 -6.46 11.07 -1.21
N GLU A 169 -7.56 11.15 -0.43
CA GLU A 169 -8.45 10.01 -0.20
C GLU A 169 -9.05 9.42 -1.48
N ALA A 170 -9.14 10.21 -2.56
CA ALA A 170 -9.60 9.71 -3.86
C ALA A 170 -8.72 8.57 -4.41
N TYR A 171 -7.47 8.47 -3.97
CA TYR A 171 -6.55 7.41 -4.36
C TYR A 171 -6.46 6.25 -3.37
N SER A 172 -7.22 6.28 -2.24
CA SER A 172 -7.08 5.26 -1.19
C SER A 172 -7.25 3.83 -1.73
N ASP A 173 -8.30 3.60 -2.49
CA ASP A 173 -8.61 2.27 -3.05
C ASP A 173 -7.53 1.76 -4.01
N LEU A 174 -7.02 2.64 -4.86
CA LEU A 174 -5.93 2.34 -5.79
C LEU A 174 -4.64 2.03 -5.02
N VAL A 175 -4.29 2.86 -4.04
CA VAL A 175 -3.05 2.72 -3.25
C VAL A 175 -3.07 1.43 -2.44
N ILE A 176 -4.17 1.14 -1.74
CA ILE A 176 -4.32 -0.11 -0.97
C ILE A 176 -4.26 -1.32 -1.89
N SER A 177 -4.93 -1.26 -3.05
CA SER A 177 -4.91 -2.35 -4.04
C SER A 177 -3.51 -2.60 -4.60
N LEU A 178 -2.74 -1.54 -4.86
CA LEU A 178 -1.34 -1.64 -5.28
C LEU A 178 -0.48 -2.31 -4.20
N CYS A 179 -0.60 -1.89 -2.95
CA CYS A 179 0.17 -2.45 -1.84
C CYS A 179 -0.11 -3.95 -1.65
N VAL A 180 -1.38 -4.34 -1.65
CA VAL A 180 -1.79 -5.76 -1.56
C VAL A 180 -1.26 -6.57 -2.74
N ALA A 181 -1.29 -6.00 -3.96
CA ALA A 181 -0.77 -6.67 -5.14
C ALA A 181 0.76 -6.86 -5.08
N ILE A 182 1.52 -5.88 -4.58
CA ILE A 182 2.96 -5.99 -4.37
C ILE A 182 3.27 -7.10 -3.37
N ASP A 183 2.59 -7.12 -2.22
CA ASP A 183 2.74 -8.19 -1.22
C ASP A 183 2.45 -9.58 -1.79
N TYR A 184 1.44 -9.69 -2.65
CA TYR A 184 1.11 -10.96 -3.31
C TYR A 184 2.22 -11.40 -4.27
N VAL A 185 2.76 -10.48 -5.07
CA VAL A 185 3.88 -10.77 -5.97
C VAL A 185 5.10 -11.23 -5.18
N GLU A 186 5.47 -10.53 -4.10
CA GLU A 186 6.59 -10.91 -3.23
C GLU A 186 6.41 -12.31 -2.62
N MET A 187 5.19 -12.63 -2.18
CA MET A 187 4.89 -13.97 -1.65
C MET A 187 5.14 -15.05 -2.70
N LEU A 188 4.71 -14.85 -3.94
CA LEU A 188 4.91 -15.83 -5.01
C LEU A 188 6.39 -16.02 -5.36
N GLU A 189 7.17 -14.95 -5.40
CA GLU A 189 8.61 -15.01 -5.69
C GLU A 189 9.39 -15.72 -4.56
N SER A 190 8.99 -15.52 -3.31
CA SER A 190 9.63 -16.16 -2.16
C SER A 190 9.32 -17.67 -2.02
N SER A 191 8.32 -18.15 -2.78
CA SER A 191 7.84 -19.54 -2.75
C SER A 191 8.31 -20.35 -3.96
N SER A 192 9.05 -19.73 -4.89
CA SER A 192 9.58 -20.32 -6.12
C SER A 192 11.06 -20.65 -5.98
#